data_4fad769cf3aa9f078deb38e1794ffe2a
#
_entry.id   4fad769cf3aa9f078deb38e1794ffe2a
#
_cell.length_a   1.000
_cell.length_b   1.000
_cell.length_c   1.000
_cell.angle_alpha   90.00
_cell.angle_beta   90.00
_cell.angle_gamma   90.00
#
_symmetry.space_group_name_H-M   'P 1'
#
loop_
_entity.id
_entity.type
_entity.pdbx_description
1 polymer ?
#
loop_
_entity_poly.entity_id
_entity_poly.type
_entity_poly.pdbx_seq_one_letter_code
_entity_poly.pdbx_strand_id
1 'polypeptide(L)'
;MSQPAASSQQSTLPREIAGVGIPDSALAKKAVDLSFRVSPAVVHAHVMRTFVFGALVGQAQKLRYDEELFFLAAVLHDLGLTPEFRGLERFEVVGADAADAFLKDQGVNPERREIIWDAIALHTSIGIASRKRPEIALVHIGAGVDVIGRGLDNLPKNLVAETIEALPRHDFNNAFFKVIVDTIAHAPQSAAMTWMAQTANEHVPGCPCPSLKSQLKASPFKE
;
A
#
# COMPACT_ATOMS: atom_id res chain seq x y z
N MET A 1 31.54 27.78 -7.33
CA MET A 1 30.89 26.93 -8.34
C MET A 1 29.55 26.50 -7.75
N SER A 2 28.46 27.13 -8.18
CA SER A 2 27.11 26.87 -7.66
C SER A 2 26.55 25.63 -8.34
N GLN A 3 26.09 24.66 -7.55
CA GLN A 3 25.35 23.52 -8.07
C GLN A 3 23.99 23.99 -8.61
N PRO A 4 23.54 23.47 -9.77
CA PRO A 4 22.21 23.79 -10.25
C PRO A 4 21.17 23.14 -9.33
N ALA A 5 20.17 23.92 -8.92
CA ALA A 5 19.00 23.46 -8.20
C ALA A 5 18.30 22.35 -9.02
N ALA A 6 18.06 21.21 -8.39
CA ALA A 6 17.27 20.14 -8.98
C ALA A 6 15.88 20.70 -9.30
N SER A 7 15.54 20.73 -10.58
CA SER A 7 14.19 21.08 -11.02
C SER A 7 13.22 20.05 -10.45
N SER A 8 12.28 20.50 -9.62
CA SER A 8 11.15 19.69 -9.15
C SER A 8 10.31 19.31 -10.38
N GLN A 9 10.51 18.12 -10.91
CA GLN A 9 9.55 17.53 -11.83
C GLN A 9 8.30 17.20 -11.00
N GLN A 10 7.33 18.11 -11.03
CA GLN A 10 5.98 17.80 -10.57
C GLN A 10 5.42 16.72 -11.50
N SER A 11 5.04 15.58 -10.94
CA SER A 11 4.35 14.54 -11.70
C SER A 11 2.98 15.09 -12.11
N THR A 12 2.82 15.41 -13.38
CA THR A 12 1.50 15.75 -13.92
C THR A 12 0.69 14.46 -14.02
N LEU A 13 -0.11 14.21 -13.00
CA LEU A 13 -1.06 13.09 -13.04
C LEU A 13 -2.06 13.29 -14.18
N PRO A 14 -2.40 12.23 -14.94
CA PRO A 14 -3.51 12.28 -15.87
C PRO A 14 -4.80 12.55 -15.10
N ARG A 15 -5.78 13.18 -15.75
CA ARG A 15 -7.09 13.44 -15.12
C ARG A 15 -7.91 12.18 -14.92
N GLU A 16 -7.65 11.17 -15.73
CA GLU A 16 -8.39 9.91 -15.75
C GLU A 16 -7.47 8.77 -16.23
N ILE A 17 -7.66 7.58 -15.69
CA ILE A 17 -7.02 6.33 -16.15
C ILE A 17 -8.11 5.26 -16.21
N ALA A 18 -8.29 4.63 -17.38
CA ALA A 18 -9.25 3.53 -17.57
C ALA A 18 -10.69 3.87 -17.09
N GLY A 19 -11.17 5.10 -17.34
CA GLY A 19 -12.48 5.55 -16.89
C GLY A 19 -12.58 5.88 -15.39
N VAL A 20 -11.44 5.90 -14.68
CA VAL A 20 -11.36 6.29 -13.27
C VAL A 20 -10.79 7.70 -13.16
N GLY A 21 -11.59 8.64 -12.66
CA GLY A 21 -11.13 10.00 -12.36
C GLY A 21 -10.05 10.00 -11.27
N ILE A 22 -8.97 10.75 -11.48
CA ILE A 22 -7.91 10.90 -10.48
C ILE A 22 -8.17 12.18 -9.68
N PRO A 23 -8.33 12.10 -8.34
CA PRO A 23 -8.50 13.28 -7.51
C PRO A 23 -7.35 14.27 -7.67
N ASP A 24 -7.68 15.55 -7.88
CA ASP A 24 -6.72 16.62 -8.21
C ASP A 24 -6.67 17.76 -7.18
N SER A 25 -7.22 17.53 -5.99
CA SER A 25 -7.14 18.47 -4.89
C SER A 25 -5.69 18.77 -4.49
N ALA A 26 -5.47 19.87 -3.79
CA ALA A 26 -4.15 20.19 -3.28
C ALA A 26 -3.60 19.10 -2.35
N LEU A 27 -4.46 18.44 -1.57
CA LEU A 27 -4.08 17.34 -0.69
C LEU A 27 -3.72 16.08 -1.48
N ALA A 28 -4.54 15.70 -2.48
CA ALA A 28 -4.25 14.58 -3.35
C ALA A 28 -2.89 14.73 -4.07
N LYS A 29 -2.62 15.89 -4.62
CA LYS A 29 -1.31 16.20 -5.25
C LYS A 29 -0.14 16.05 -4.28
N LYS A 30 -0.27 16.59 -3.06
CA LYS A 30 0.78 16.45 -2.04
C LYS A 30 1.01 14.99 -1.61
N ALA A 31 -0.05 14.18 -1.53
CA ALA A 31 0.07 12.75 -1.22
C ALA A 31 0.82 12.00 -2.34
N VAL A 32 0.52 12.30 -3.60
CA VAL A 32 1.24 11.73 -4.75
C VAL A 32 2.69 12.16 -4.77
N ASP A 33 2.97 13.45 -4.55
CA ASP A 33 4.34 13.99 -4.50
C ASP A 33 5.14 13.32 -3.35
N LEU A 34 4.52 13.11 -2.18
CA LEU A 34 5.14 12.36 -1.08
C LEU A 34 5.48 10.94 -1.53
N SER A 35 4.47 10.18 -2.00
CA SER A 35 4.66 8.80 -2.47
C SER A 35 5.74 8.71 -3.56
N PHE A 36 5.70 9.59 -4.55
CA PHE A 36 6.69 9.64 -5.63
C PHE A 36 8.12 9.88 -5.12
N ARG A 37 8.27 10.81 -4.17
CA ARG A 37 9.57 11.20 -3.62
C ARG A 37 10.22 10.11 -2.78
N VAL A 38 9.43 9.38 -1.98
CA VAL A 38 9.98 8.44 -0.97
C VAL A 38 9.98 6.99 -1.42
N SER A 39 9.14 6.64 -2.40
CA SER A 39 8.96 5.25 -2.81
C SER A 39 9.89 4.85 -3.95
N PRO A 40 10.38 3.60 -3.97
CA PRO A 40 10.87 3.00 -5.21
C PRO A 40 9.81 3.12 -6.31
N ALA A 41 10.24 3.31 -7.55
CA ALA A 41 9.30 3.49 -8.69
C ALA A 41 8.26 2.37 -8.80
N VAL A 42 8.64 1.13 -8.48
CA VAL A 42 7.75 -0.03 -8.48
C VAL A 42 6.63 0.09 -7.45
N VAL A 43 6.92 0.63 -6.25
CA VAL A 43 5.94 0.85 -5.18
C VAL A 43 5.03 2.01 -5.54
N HIS A 44 5.58 3.13 -6.03
CA HIS A 44 4.76 4.28 -6.47
C HIS A 44 3.78 3.89 -7.57
N ALA A 45 4.22 3.15 -8.59
CA ALA A 45 3.33 2.65 -9.64
C ALA A 45 2.27 1.68 -9.09
N HIS A 46 2.64 0.84 -8.11
CA HIS A 46 1.73 -0.08 -7.41
C HIS A 46 0.60 0.65 -6.69
N VAL A 47 0.92 1.65 -5.88
CA VAL A 47 -0.12 2.37 -5.11
C VAL A 47 -1.10 3.11 -6.03
N MET A 48 -0.64 3.62 -7.16
CA MET A 48 -1.50 4.23 -8.17
C MET A 48 -2.40 3.18 -8.85
N ARG A 49 -1.87 2.01 -9.25
CA ARG A 49 -2.69 0.91 -9.79
C ARG A 49 -3.67 0.36 -8.75
N THR A 50 -3.28 0.30 -7.47
CA THR A 50 -4.17 -0.07 -6.36
C THR A 50 -5.42 0.80 -6.33
N PHE A 51 -5.26 2.11 -6.46
CA PHE A 51 -6.40 3.02 -6.56
C PHE A 51 -7.26 2.71 -7.78
N VAL A 52 -6.68 2.64 -8.98
CA VAL A 52 -7.45 2.41 -10.22
C VAL A 52 -8.20 1.08 -10.17
N PHE A 53 -7.54 -0.02 -9.81
CA PHE A 53 -8.19 -1.33 -9.72
C PHE A 53 -9.28 -1.37 -8.64
N GLY A 54 -9.02 -0.78 -7.48
CA GLY A 54 -10.03 -0.67 -6.43
C GLY A 54 -11.26 0.13 -6.89
N ALA A 55 -11.05 1.27 -7.58
CA ALA A 55 -12.13 2.09 -8.14
C ALA A 55 -12.94 1.33 -9.19
N LEU A 56 -12.29 0.59 -10.10
CA LEU A 56 -12.97 -0.25 -11.10
C LEU A 56 -13.86 -1.31 -10.42
N VAL A 57 -13.38 -1.94 -9.34
CA VAL A 57 -14.21 -2.87 -8.55
C VAL A 57 -15.36 -2.13 -7.87
N GLY A 58 -15.11 -0.96 -7.28
CA GLY A 58 -16.13 -0.14 -6.65
C GLY A 58 -17.24 0.27 -7.63
N GLN A 59 -16.88 0.68 -8.84
CA GLN A 59 -17.83 1.00 -9.93
C GLN A 59 -18.66 -0.22 -10.34
N ALA A 60 -18.01 -1.37 -10.57
CA ALA A 60 -18.68 -2.61 -10.94
C ALA A 60 -19.70 -3.06 -9.88
N GLN A 61 -19.39 -2.86 -8.60
CA GLN A 61 -20.24 -3.19 -7.46
C GLN A 61 -21.20 -2.06 -7.07
N LYS A 62 -21.18 -0.91 -7.78
CA LYS A 62 -21.99 0.29 -7.49
C LYS A 62 -21.84 0.77 -6.04
N LEU A 63 -20.65 0.67 -5.48
CA LEU A 63 -20.37 1.12 -4.11
C LEU A 63 -20.37 2.65 -4.05
N ARG A 64 -20.82 3.18 -2.91
CA ARG A 64 -20.69 4.61 -2.58
C ARG A 64 -19.57 4.77 -1.56
N TYR A 65 -18.60 5.61 -1.85
CA TYR A 65 -17.46 5.91 -1.00
C TYR A 65 -16.96 7.33 -1.24
N ASP A 66 -16.18 7.86 -0.32
CA ASP A 66 -15.47 9.12 -0.49
C ASP A 66 -14.23 8.86 -1.37
N GLU A 67 -14.27 9.36 -2.61
CA GLU A 67 -13.23 9.10 -3.62
C GLU A 67 -11.87 9.65 -3.20
N GLU A 68 -11.83 10.86 -2.59
CA GLU A 68 -10.57 11.44 -2.13
C GLU A 68 -10.00 10.65 -0.95
N LEU A 69 -10.86 10.23 -0.02
CA LEU A 69 -10.45 9.44 1.13
C LEU A 69 -9.84 8.10 0.70
N PHE A 70 -10.51 7.41 -0.24
CA PHE A 70 -10.00 6.17 -0.83
C PHE A 70 -8.70 6.41 -1.60
N PHE A 71 -8.60 7.49 -2.38
CA PHE A 71 -7.39 7.83 -3.12
C PHE A 71 -6.20 8.05 -2.19
N LEU A 72 -6.38 8.87 -1.15
CA LEU A 72 -5.34 9.14 -0.15
C LEU A 72 -4.88 7.85 0.53
N ALA A 73 -5.83 7.01 0.95
CA ALA A 73 -5.51 5.72 1.55
C ALA A 73 -4.72 4.82 0.59
N ALA A 74 -5.15 4.73 -0.68
CA ALA A 74 -4.46 3.92 -1.69
C ALA A 74 -3.06 4.44 -2.02
N VAL A 75 -2.87 5.75 -2.18
CA VAL A 75 -1.57 6.34 -2.54
C VAL A 75 -0.55 6.24 -1.39
N LEU A 76 -1.01 6.24 -0.14
CA LEU A 76 -0.15 6.24 1.04
C LEU A 76 0.03 4.84 1.68
N HIS A 77 -0.66 3.78 1.19
CA HIS A 77 -0.74 2.52 1.93
C HIS A 77 0.59 1.78 2.12
N ASP A 78 1.54 1.99 1.23
CA ASP A 78 2.84 1.32 1.25
C ASP A 78 4.00 2.22 1.72
N LEU A 79 3.72 3.35 2.38
CA LEU A 79 4.76 4.21 2.94
C LEU A 79 5.73 3.43 3.84
N GLY A 80 5.24 2.46 4.61
CA GLY A 80 6.06 1.63 5.49
C GLY A 80 7.05 0.71 4.77
N LEU A 81 6.91 0.49 3.46
CA LEU A 81 7.87 -0.22 2.64
C LEU A 81 9.03 0.69 2.16
N THR A 82 8.94 1.99 2.39
CA THR A 82 9.92 2.95 1.88
C THR A 82 11.11 3.10 2.83
N PRO A 83 12.32 3.39 2.33
CA PRO A 83 13.48 3.59 3.19
C PRO A 83 13.33 4.73 4.21
N GLU A 84 12.51 5.76 3.88
CA GLU A 84 12.30 6.93 4.74
C GLU A 84 11.41 6.59 5.95
N PHE A 85 10.41 5.71 5.79
CA PHE A 85 9.40 5.45 6.82
C PHE A 85 9.46 4.05 7.44
N ARG A 86 10.18 3.10 6.85
CA ARG A 86 10.28 1.75 7.43
C ARG A 86 10.78 1.79 8.89
N GLY A 87 10.13 1.02 9.75
CA GLY A 87 10.42 0.96 11.18
C GLY A 87 10.64 -0.46 11.67
N LEU A 88 10.52 -0.67 12.98
CA LEU A 88 10.74 -1.97 13.62
C LEU A 88 9.45 -2.78 13.79
N GLU A 89 8.30 -2.18 13.53
CA GLU A 89 6.99 -2.82 13.59
C GLU A 89 6.53 -3.28 12.20
N ARG A 90 5.33 -3.83 12.12
CA ARG A 90 4.71 -4.22 10.83
C ARG A 90 4.65 -3.01 9.91
N PHE A 91 5.06 -3.21 8.65
CA PHE A 91 5.12 -2.10 7.68
C PHE A 91 3.75 -1.43 7.47
N GLU A 92 2.65 -2.19 7.58
CA GLU A 92 1.31 -1.65 7.48
C GLU A 92 1.00 -0.65 8.61
N VAL A 93 1.47 -0.93 9.83
CA VAL A 93 1.30 -0.04 10.99
C VAL A 93 2.19 1.19 10.85
N VAL A 94 3.47 0.98 10.57
CA VAL A 94 4.42 2.09 10.36
C VAL A 94 3.98 3.00 9.21
N GLY A 95 3.47 2.41 8.11
CA GLY A 95 2.92 3.17 6.99
C GLY A 95 1.67 3.97 7.36
N ALA A 96 0.79 3.38 8.17
CA ALA A 96 -0.42 4.04 8.67
C ALA A 96 -0.08 5.24 9.58
N ASP A 97 0.91 5.08 10.47
CA ASP A 97 1.37 6.14 11.36
C ASP A 97 2.04 7.28 10.57
N ALA A 98 2.86 6.95 9.57
CA ALA A 98 3.47 7.93 8.67
C ALA A 98 2.42 8.72 7.87
N ALA A 99 1.41 8.03 7.37
CA ALA A 99 0.30 8.66 6.66
C ALA A 99 -0.53 9.56 7.60
N ASP A 100 -0.82 9.12 8.82
CA ASP A 100 -1.54 9.91 9.82
C ASP A 100 -0.78 11.20 10.15
N ALA A 101 0.53 11.11 10.39
CA ALA A 101 1.37 12.28 10.66
C ALA A 101 1.35 13.27 9.49
N PHE A 102 1.54 12.78 8.25
CA PHE A 102 1.45 13.61 7.05
C PHE A 102 0.09 14.31 6.94
N LEU A 103 -1.01 13.57 7.06
CA LEU A 103 -2.36 14.08 6.94
C LEU A 103 -2.71 15.08 8.05
N LYS A 104 -2.22 14.87 9.27
CA LYS A 104 -2.34 15.80 10.39
C LYS A 104 -1.67 17.13 10.08
N ASP A 105 -0.46 17.10 9.52
CA ASP A 105 0.27 18.31 9.12
C ASP A 105 -0.43 19.06 7.96
N GLN A 106 -1.23 18.36 7.16
CA GLN A 106 -2.09 18.95 6.14
C GLN A 106 -3.46 19.43 6.68
N GLY A 107 -3.72 19.32 7.98
CA GLY A 107 -4.97 19.79 8.60
C GLY A 107 -6.18 18.88 8.36
N VAL A 108 -5.97 17.62 7.99
CA VAL A 108 -7.06 16.64 7.85
C VAL A 108 -7.64 16.31 9.21
N ASN A 109 -8.97 16.29 9.31
CA ASN A 109 -9.64 16.02 10.59
C ASN A 109 -9.39 14.59 11.11
N PRO A 110 -9.48 14.35 12.43
CA PRO A 110 -9.16 13.05 13.02
C PRO A 110 -9.99 11.89 12.48
N GLU A 111 -11.28 12.08 12.22
CA GLU A 111 -12.17 11.01 11.75
C GLU A 111 -11.76 10.52 10.35
N ARG A 112 -11.40 11.43 9.45
CA ARG A 112 -10.90 11.05 8.11
C ARG A 112 -9.54 10.36 8.20
N ARG A 113 -8.67 10.83 9.10
CA ARG A 113 -7.35 10.22 9.33
C ARG A 113 -7.45 8.80 9.88
N GLU A 114 -8.35 8.55 10.83
CA GLU A 114 -8.62 7.21 11.38
C GLU A 114 -9.05 6.22 10.30
N ILE A 115 -9.91 6.64 9.37
CA ILE A 115 -10.33 5.78 8.26
C ILE A 115 -9.16 5.43 7.33
N ILE A 116 -8.31 6.42 7.02
CA ILE A 116 -7.12 6.20 6.19
C ILE A 116 -6.13 5.29 6.92
N TRP A 117 -5.93 5.50 8.22
CA TRP A 117 -5.11 4.66 9.07
C TRP A 117 -5.59 3.20 9.06
N ASP A 118 -6.88 2.96 9.29
CA ASP A 118 -7.50 1.63 9.19
C ASP A 118 -7.31 1.00 7.81
N ALA A 119 -7.50 1.79 6.75
CA ALA A 119 -7.33 1.31 5.38
C ALA A 119 -5.90 0.82 5.11
N ILE A 120 -4.91 1.57 5.59
CA ILE A 120 -3.49 1.25 5.45
C ILE A 120 -3.13 0.06 6.36
N ALA A 121 -3.46 0.11 7.64
CA ALA A 121 -3.11 -0.93 8.60
C ALA A 121 -3.75 -2.30 8.29
N LEU A 122 -4.91 -2.30 7.63
CA LEU A 122 -5.67 -3.51 7.33
C LEU A 122 -5.54 -4.00 5.88
N HIS A 123 -4.82 -3.30 4.98
CA HIS A 123 -4.84 -3.63 3.55
C HIS A 123 -4.36 -5.05 3.23
N THR A 124 -3.52 -5.66 4.06
CA THR A 124 -3.09 -7.06 3.93
C THR A 124 -3.96 -8.05 4.70
N SER A 125 -4.94 -7.58 5.49
CA SER A 125 -5.73 -8.40 6.42
C SER A 125 -6.90 -9.08 5.71
N ILE A 126 -6.62 -10.26 5.13
CA ILE A 126 -7.59 -11.07 4.40
C ILE A 126 -8.79 -11.41 5.28
N GLY A 127 -10.00 -11.22 4.74
CA GLY A 127 -11.24 -11.53 5.43
C GLY A 127 -11.69 -10.48 6.47
N ILE A 128 -10.83 -9.52 6.82
CA ILE A 128 -11.15 -8.41 7.72
C ILE A 128 -11.44 -7.14 6.91
N ALA A 129 -10.47 -6.68 6.13
CA ALA A 129 -10.57 -5.42 5.38
C ALA A 129 -11.81 -5.37 4.47
N SER A 130 -12.12 -6.47 3.77
CA SER A 130 -13.28 -6.58 2.89
C SER A 130 -14.66 -6.50 3.59
N ARG A 131 -14.68 -6.54 4.92
CA ARG A 131 -15.90 -6.38 5.75
C ARG A 131 -16.04 -5.02 6.40
N LYS A 132 -15.08 -4.16 6.17
CA LYS A 132 -15.10 -2.78 6.66
C LYS A 132 -15.81 -1.88 5.64
N ARG A 133 -15.83 -0.59 5.91
CA ARG A 133 -16.40 0.41 4.99
C ARG A 133 -15.69 0.40 3.63
N PRO A 134 -16.34 0.89 2.56
CA PRO A 134 -15.84 0.74 1.20
C PRO A 134 -14.41 1.25 0.98
N GLU A 135 -14.02 2.38 1.54
CA GLU A 135 -12.69 2.96 1.35
C GLU A 135 -11.60 2.01 1.85
N ILE A 136 -11.82 1.33 2.99
CA ILE A 136 -10.90 0.34 3.56
C ILE A 136 -10.88 -0.93 2.70
N ALA A 137 -12.06 -1.42 2.33
CA ALA A 137 -12.19 -2.62 1.52
C ALA A 137 -11.55 -2.46 0.14
N LEU A 138 -11.72 -1.30 -0.50
CA LEU A 138 -11.22 -1.05 -1.85
C LEU A 138 -9.68 -0.95 -1.91
N VAL A 139 -9.01 -0.43 -0.87
CA VAL A 139 -7.53 -0.48 -0.79
C VAL A 139 -7.06 -1.94 -0.77
N HIS A 140 -7.62 -2.78 0.10
CA HIS A 140 -7.31 -4.21 0.17
C HIS A 140 -7.56 -4.94 -1.16
N ILE A 141 -8.71 -4.66 -1.78
CA ILE A 141 -9.09 -5.31 -3.04
C ILE A 141 -8.16 -4.86 -4.16
N GLY A 142 -7.93 -3.56 -4.33
CA GLY A 142 -7.07 -3.01 -5.37
C GLY A 142 -5.62 -3.50 -5.26
N ALA A 143 -5.06 -3.52 -4.05
CA ALA A 143 -3.74 -4.10 -3.79
C ALA A 143 -3.70 -5.58 -4.15
N GLY A 144 -4.73 -6.37 -3.78
CA GLY A 144 -4.82 -7.78 -4.12
C GLY A 144 -4.95 -8.05 -5.62
N VAL A 145 -5.66 -7.19 -6.36
CA VAL A 145 -5.73 -7.26 -7.82
C VAL A 145 -4.35 -7.02 -8.43
N ASP A 146 -3.65 -5.96 -8.00
CA ASP A 146 -2.35 -5.62 -8.60
C ASP A 146 -1.24 -6.62 -8.23
N VAL A 147 -1.14 -7.03 -6.97
CA VAL A 147 -0.01 -7.89 -6.52
C VAL A 147 -0.16 -9.32 -7.02
N ILE A 148 -1.32 -9.94 -6.85
CA ILE A 148 -1.52 -11.37 -7.11
C ILE A 148 -2.67 -11.69 -8.08
N GLY A 149 -3.25 -10.68 -8.74
CA GLY A 149 -4.35 -10.88 -9.70
C GLY A 149 -5.67 -11.33 -9.06
N ARG A 150 -5.87 -11.12 -7.76
CA ARG A 150 -7.08 -11.57 -7.06
C ARG A 150 -8.31 -10.88 -7.62
N GLY A 151 -9.16 -11.63 -8.33
CA GLY A 151 -10.40 -11.10 -8.93
C GLY A 151 -10.18 -10.31 -10.23
N LEU A 152 -8.98 -10.36 -10.81
CA LEU A 152 -8.66 -9.68 -12.08
C LEU A 152 -9.61 -10.11 -13.21
N ASP A 153 -10.01 -11.39 -13.25
CA ASP A 153 -10.91 -11.93 -14.26
C ASP A 153 -12.33 -11.32 -14.22
N ASN A 154 -12.68 -10.65 -13.12
CA ASN A 154 -13.97 -9.95 -12.98
C ASN A 154 -13.93 -8.51 -13.54
N LEU A 155 -12.77 -8.01 -13.94
CA LEU A 155 -12.60 -6.68 -14.51
C LEU A 155 -12.62 -6.73 -16.04
N PRO A 156 -13.16 -5.70 -16.72
CA PRO A 156 -13.09 -5.60 -18.17
C PRO A 156 -11.65 -5.58 -18.66
N LYS A 157 -11.31 -6.50 -19.56
CA LYS A 157 -9.91 -6.68 -20.03
C LYS A 157 -9.33 -5.43 -20.69
N ASN A 158 -10.14 -4.63 -21.36
CA ASN A 158 -9.70 -3.37 -21.94
C ASN A 158 -9.29 -2.35 -20.87
N LEU A 159 -10.07 -2.22 -19.77
CA LEU A 159 -9.73 -1.29 -18.67
C LEU A 159 -8.49 -1.74 -17.90
N VAL A 160 -8.30 -3.05 -17.77
CA VAL A 160 -7.04 -3.61 -17.23
C VAL A 160 -5.87 -3.25 -18.14
N ALA A 161 -5.99 -3.42 -19.45
CA ALA A 161 -4.94 -3.08 -20.41
C ALA A 161 -4.62 -1.57 -20.38
N GLU A 162 -5.63 -0.70 -20.40
CA GLU A 162 -5.49 0.75 -20.29
C GLU A 162 -4.78 1.15 -18.98
N THR A 163 -5.13 0.49 -17.86
CA THR A 163 -4.46 0.74 -16.56
C THR A 163 -2.97 0.39 -16.64
N ILE A 164 -2.62 -0.76 -17.21
CA ILE A 164 -1.22 -1.20 -17.34
C ILE A 164 -0.45 -0.37 -18.35
N GLU A 165 -1.09 0.13 -19.41
CA GLU A 165 -0.47 1.05 -20.37
C GLU A 165 -0.13 2.39 -19.70
N ALA A 166 -1.06 2.96 -18.93
CA ALA A 166 -0.86 4.23 -18.22
C ALA A 166 0.12 4.11 -17.04
N LEU A 167 0.11 2.97 -16.35
CA LEU A 167 0.91 2.68 -15.15
C LEU A 167 1.65 1.34 -15.32
N PRO A 168 2.73 1.28 -16.09
CA PRO A 168 3.41 0.05 -16.44
C PRO A 168 3.93 -0.73 -15.23
N ARG A 169 3.87 -2.06 -15.31
CA ARG A 169 4.38 -2.94 -14.25
C ARG A 169 5.90 -3.14 -14.31
N HIS A 170 6.50 -3.00 -15.49
CA HIS A 170 7.92 -3.32 -15.72
C HIS A 170 8.29 -4.70 -15.10
N ASP A 171 9.35 -4.76 -14.31
CA ASP A 171 9.78 -5.97 -13.55
C ASP A 171 9.12 -6.03 -12.16
N PHE A 172 7.81 -5.78 -12.07
CA PHE A 172 7.10 -5.66 -10.79
C PHE A 172 7.34 -6.86 -9.86
N ASN A 173 7.20 -8.08 -10.37
CA ASN A 173 7.26 -9.27 -9.53
C ASN A 173 8.61 -9.37 -8.79
N ASN A 174 9.74 -9.19 -9.47
CA ASN A 174 11.06 -9.27 -8.85
C ASN A 174 11.37 -8.03 -8.01
N ALA A 175 11.07 -6.83 -8.54
CA ALA A 175 11.39 -5.58 -7.87
C ALA A 175 10.55 -5.39 -6.59
N PHE A 176 9.25 -5.69 -6.64
CA PHE A 176 8.37 -5.60 -5.45
C PHE A 176 8.73 -6.68 -4.42
N PHE A 177 9.00 -7.92 -4.87
CA PHE A 177 9.46 -8.98 -3.98
C PHE A 177 10.75 -8.59 -3.26
N LYS A 178 11.70 -7.98 -3.97
CA LYS A 178 12.91 -7.45 -3.35
C LYS A 178 12.62 -6.41 -2.28
N VAL A 179 11.68 -5.48 -2.51
CA VAL A 179 11.28 -4.48 -1.50
C VAL A 179 10.74 -5.18 -0.25
N ILE A 180 9.92 -6.21 -0.40
CA ILE A 180 9.41 -7.01 0.74
C ILE A 180 10.55 -7.68 1.51
N VAL A 181 11.48 -8.34 0.81
CA VAL A 181 12.64 -8.99 1.46
C VAL A 181 13.53 -7.97 2.18
N ASP A 182 13.81 -6.82 1.57
CA ASP A 182 14.60 -5.75 2.17
C ASP A 182 13.90 -5.16 3.43
N THR A 183 12.57 -5.06 3.41
CA THR A 183 11.77 -4.62 4.56
C THR A 183 11.85 -5.63 5.71
N ILE A 184 11.69 -6.91 5.42
CA ILE A 184 11.85 -7.98 6.41
C ILE A 184 13.28 -8.00 6.97
N ALA A 185 14.29 -7.88 6.12
CA ALA A 185 15.68 -7.88 6.55
C ALA A 185 16.03 -6.69 7.47
N HIS A 186 15.36 -5.54 7.29
CA HIS A 186 15.50 -4.39 8.17
C HIS A 186 14.91 -4.64 9.57
N ALA A 187 13.76 -5.31 9.65
CA ALA A 187 13.02 -5.58 10.89
C ALA A 187 12.47 -7.02 10.92
N PRO A 188 13.32 -8.06 11.05
CA PRO A 188 12.90 -9.46 10.93
C PRO A 188 11.77 -9.84 11.90
N GLN A 189 11.76 -9.27 13.12
CA GLN A 189 10.72 -9.52 14.12
C GLN A 189 9.32 -9.05 13.69
N SER A 190 9.23 -8.07 12.79
CA SER A 190 7.96 -7.53 12.31
C SER A 190 7.20 -8.52 11.42
N ALA A 191 7.91 -9.49 10.83
CA ALA A 191 7.31 -10.53 10.00
C ALA A 191 6.66 -11.65 10.81
N ALA A 192 7.00 -11.78 12.11
CA ALA A 192 6.48 -12.86 12.96
C ALA A 192 4.95 -12.79 13.08
N MET A 193 4.28 -13.92 12.91
CA MET A 193 2.80 -14.05 12.96
C MET A 193 2.06 -13.24 11.88
N THR A 194 2.74 -12.86 10.81
CA THR A 194 2.15 -12.16 9.65
C THR A 194 2.20 -13.03 8.40
N TRP A 195 1.59 -12.55 7.31
CA TRP A 195 1.68 -13.18 5.99
C TRP A 195 3.13 -13.23 5.45
N MET A 196 4.01 -12.36 5.95
CA MET A 196 5.42 -12.31 5.54
C MET A 196 6.28 -13.39 6.22
N ALA A 197 5.78 -14.09 7.24
CA ALA A 197 6.59 -15.03 8.03
C ALA A 197 7.22 -16.16 7.19
N GLN A 198 6.51 -16.66 6.18
CA GLN A 198 7.05 -17.66 5.26
C GLN A 198 8.21 -17.08 4.44
N THR A 199 8.01 -15.93 3.80
CA THR A 199 9.05 -15.23 3.03
C THR A 199 10.27 -14.92 3.91
N ALA A 200 10.04 -14.49 5.15
CA ALA A 200 11.11 -14.24 6.11
C ALA A 200 11.97 -15.50 6.37
N ASN A 201 11.34 -16.63 6.62
CA ASN A 201 12.02 -17.89 6.87
C ASN A 201 12.80 -18.43 5.65
N GLU A 202 12.28 -18.18 4.44
CA GLU A 202 12.88 -18.67 3.19
C GLU A 202 14.02 -17.77 2.68
N HIS A 203 13.94 -16.45 2.90
CA HIS A 203 14.79 -15.48 2.22
C HIS A 203 15.61 -14.57 3.15
N VAL A 204 15.35 -14.56 4.47
CA VAL A 204 16.11 -13.72 5.42
C VAL A 204 16.82 -14.58 6.44
N PRO A 205 18.15 -14.78 6.31
CA PRO A 205 18.92 -15.61 7.23
C PRO A 205 18.79 -15.14 8.68
N GLY A 206 18.54 -16.08 9.59
CA GLY A 206 18.43 -15.79 11.03
C GLY A 206 17.15 -15.06 11.44
N CYS A 207 16.15 -15.01 10.56
CA CYS A 207 14.86 -14.42 10.91
C CYS A 207 14.21 -15.15 12.10
N PRO A 208 13.83 -14.45 13.17
CA PRO A 208 13.16 -15.04 14.32
C PRO A 208 11.65 -15.18 14.08
N CYS A 209 11.23 -15.97 13.08
CA CYS A 209 9.81 -16.23 12.81
C CYS A 209 9.41 -17.62 13.32
N PRO A 210 9.30 -17.82 14.65
CA PRO A 210 9.02 -19.13 15.22
C PRO A 210 7.59 -19.56 14.88
N SER A 211 7.39 -20.86 14.68
CA SER A 211 6.05 -21.43 14.52
C SER A 211 5.23 -21.28 15.81
N LEU A 212 3.90 -21.26 15.71
CA LEU A 212 3.03 -21.28 16.90
C LEU A 212 3.37 -22.44 17.83
N LYS A 213 3.66 -23.63 17.28
CA LYS A 213 4.05 -24.82 18.09
C LYS A 213 5.32 -24.57 18.88
N SER A 214 6.33 -23.90 18.31
CA SER A 214 7.58 -23.59 19.03
C SER A 214 7.35 -22.54 20.12
N GLN A 215 6.49 -21.56 19.86
CA GLN A 215 6.12 -20.54 20.86
C GLN A 215 5.35 -21.14 22.04
N LEU A 216 4.39 -22.03 21.76
CA LEU A 216 3.65 -22.76 22.81
C LEU A 216 4.61 -23.60 23.67
N LYS A 217 5.56 -24.31 23.04
CA LYS A 217 6.57 -25.08 23.78
C LYS A 217 7.51 -24.24 24.64
N ALA A 218 7.77 -23.00 24.22
CA ALA A 218 8.60 -22.05 24.96
C ALA A 218 7.83 -21.28 26.03
N SER A 219 6.52 -21.51 26.16
CA SER A 219 5.67 -20.88 27.19
C SER A 219 6.20 -21.23 28.58
N PRO A 220 6.26 -20.26 29.52
CA PRO A 220 6.72 -20.48 30.88
C PRO A 220 5.68 -21.20 31.75
N PHE A 221 4.46 -21.40 31.26
CA PHE A 221 3.41 -22.07 32.01
C PHE A 221 3.63 -23.56 32.06
N LYS A 222 3.43 -24.15 33.26
CA LYS A 222 3.45 -25.61 33.44
C LYS A 222 2.09 -26.16 33.02
N GLU A 223 2.12 -27.21 32.20
CA GLU A 223 0.93 -28.03 31.89
C GLU A 223 0.70 -29.09 32.98
#